data_5bd005239780469913c421f5f6fa6f28
#
_entry.id   5bd005239780469913c421f5f6fa6f28
#
_cell.length_a   1.000
_cell.length_b   1.000
_cell.length_c   1.000
_cell.angle_alpha   90.00
_cell.angle_beta   90.00
_cell.angle_gamma   90.00
#
_symmetry.space_group_name_H-M   'P 1'
#
loop_
_entity.id
_entity.type
_entity.pdbx_description
1 polymer ?
#
loop_
_entity_poly.entity_id
_entity_poly.type
_entity_poly.pdbx_seq_one_letter_code
_entity_poly.pdbx_strand_id
1 'polypeptide(L)'
;MGTERGQLSIEGPITIEVMLGLTLPSISDAELQSIEAAAPPGSTIRVANGVRAAIEEAADIDVLLGFIPEPLFHAAPKLRWVHAIASGMDSMLYPAMRDSDVVLTGEKGLVGGHLADTGFGLLLALTRQIKTAFQLGADGWNHRPSMRAKEIELEGMTMGIVGFGGTGRALAKRAVAFGMNVLAVDALAVPPSNGVSEVWMLDRLDDLLAASDIVAIGAPLTNETLNLINDHAFSAMRPGALIMNVTRGEIIDGDALVA
;
A
#
# COMPACT_ATOMS: atom_id res chain seq x y z
N MET A 1 -5.90 19.71 -7.77
CA MET A 1 -7.12 20.12 -8.49
C MET A 1 -7.89 18.86 -8.83
N GLY A 2 -8.93 18.52 -8.04
CA GLY A 2 -9.82 17.42 -8.33
C GLY A 2 -10.73 17.86 -9.47
N THR A 3 -10.52 17.32 -10.65
CA THR A 3 -11.54 17.40 -11.69
C THR A 3 -12.75 16.61 -11.20
N GLU A 4 -13.87 17.26 -11.03
CA GLU A 4 -15.19 16.64 -10.95
C GLU A 4 -15.37 15.82 -12.26
N ARG A 5 -14.90 14.59 -12.27
CA ARG A 5 -15.29 13.61 -13.28
C ARG A 5 -16.72 13.21 -12.96
N GLY A 6 -17.59 13.24 -13.96
CA GLY A 6 -19.01 13.04 -13.84
C GLY A 6 -19.36 11.80 -13.03
N GLN A 7 -20.47 11.87 -12.34
CA GLN A 7 -21.04 10.77 -11.58
C GLN A 7 -21.26 9.59 -12.54
N LEU A 8 -20.59 8.46 -12.30
CA LEU A 8 -20.76 7.25 -13.10
C LEU A 8 -22.22 6.79 -12.93
N SER A 9 -23.04 7.02 -13.93
CA SER A 9 -24.40 6.49 -13.98
C SER A 9 -24.40 5.21 -14.82
N ILE A 10 -24.70 4.09 -14.17
CA ILE A 10 -24.86 2.80 -14.84
C ILE A 10 -26.34 2.47 -14.82
N GLU A 11 -27.01 2.68 -15.94
CA GLU A 11 -28.44 2.38 -16.14
C GLU A 11 -28.61 1.15 -17.03
N GLY A 12 -29.51 0.26 -16.64
CA GLY A 12 -29.80 -0.98 -17.36
C GLY A 12 -28.80 -2.10 -17.12
N PRO A 13 -29.03 -3.27 -17.74
CA PRO A 13 -28.20 -4.45 -17.56
C PRO A 13 -26.78 -4.24 -18.12
N ILE A 14 -25.78 -4.76 -17.41
CA ILE A 14 -24.34 -4.65 -17.71
C ILE A 14 -23.65 -6.01 -17.65
N THR A 15 -22.50 -6.11 -18.27
CA THR A 15 -21.58 -7.24 -18.11
C THR A 15 -20.50 -6.90 -17.11
N ILE A 16 -20.44 -7.67 -16.01
CA ILE A 16 -19.43 -7.56 -14.97
C ILE A 16 -18.47 -8.74 -15.09
N GLU A 17 -17.20 -8.46 -15.25
CA GLU A 17 -16.15 -9.47 -15.23
C GLU A 17 -15.42 -9.43 -13.89
N VAL A 18 -15.37 -10.57 -13.18
CA VAL A 18 -14.57 -10.76 -11.99
C VAL A 18 -13.29 -11.49 -12.40
N MET A 19 -12.16 -10.79 -12.42
CA MET A 19 -10.91 -11.39 -12.84
C MET A 19 -10.13 -11.91 -11.62
N LEU A 20 -10.00 -13.22 -11.55
CA LEU A 20 -9.15 -13.87 -10.53
C LEU A 20 -7.67 -13.65 -10.85
N GLY A 21 -6.87 -13.50 -9.81
CA GLY A 21 -5.44 -13.26 -9.93
C GLY A 21 -4.77 -13.13 -8.56
N LEU A 22 -3.61 -12.49 -8.52
CA LEU A 22 -2.80 -12.38 -7.31
C LEU A 22 -3.54 -11.73 -6.13
N THR A 23 -4.33 -10.67 -6.40
CA THR A 23 -5.06 -9.93 -5.36
C THR A 23 -6.44 -10.51 -5.05
N LEU A 24 -6.97 -11.35 -5.95
CA LEU A 24 -8.24 -12.07 -5.79
C LEU A 24 -8.03 -13.51 -6.27
N PRO A 25 -7.44 -14.40 -5.46
CA PRO A 25 -7.10 -15.76 -5.90
C PRO A 25 -8.32 -16.67 -6.09
N SER A 26 -9.44 -16.34 -5.45
CA SER A 26 -10.71 -17.06 -5.56
C SER A 26 -11.86 -16.14 -5.18
N ILE A 27 -13.07 -16.51 -5.58
CA ILE A 27 -14.31 -15.87 -5.18
C ILE A 27 -15.31 -16.96 -4.77
N SER A 28 -16.03 -16.77 -3.69
CA SER A 28 -17.06 -17.68 -3.21
C SER A 28 -18.42 -17.42 -3.85
N ASP A 29 -19.30 -18.42 -3.83
CA ASP A 29 -20.68 -18.26 -4.31
C ASP A 29 -21.44 -17.16 -3.57
N ALA A 30 -21.17 -16.97 -2.28
CA ALA A 30 -21.80 -15.91 -1.48
C ALA A 30 -21.35 -14.51 -1.92
N GLU A 31 -20.07 -14.34 -2.28
CA GLU A 31 -19.55 -13.09 -2.81
C GLU A 31 -20.10 -12.81 -4.21
N LEU A 32 -20.18 -13.83 -5.08
CA LEU A 32 -20.84 -13.70 -6.39
C LEU A 32 -22.31 -13.28 -6.26
N GLN A 33 -23.07 -13.91 -5.35
CA GLN A 33 -24.45 -13.52 -5.05
C GLN A 33 -24.54 -12.06 -4.55
N SER A 34 -23.57 -11.61 -3.79
CA SER A 34 -23.52 -10.22 -3.30
C SER A 34 -23.30 -9.23 -4.46
N ILE A 35 -22.44 -9.59 -5.41
CA ILE A 35 -22.22 -8.79 -6.65
C ILE A 35 -23.50 -8.78 -7.48
N GLU A 36 -24.13 -9.95 -7.66
CA GLU A 36 -25.38 -10.09 -8.43
C GLU A 36 -26.51 -9.26 -7.81
N ALA A 37 -26.63 -9.28 -6.49
CA ALA A 37 -27.65 -8.49 -5.78
C ALA A 37 -27.43 -6.97 -5.88
N ALA A 38 -26.16 -6.54 -6.05
CA ALA A 38 -25.81 -5.13 -6.21
C ALA A 38 -25.88 -4.64 -7.67
N ALA A 39 -25.83 -5.57 -8.63
CA ALA A 39 -25.86 -5.24 -10.05
C ALA A 39 -27.29 -4.85 -10.51
N PRO A 40 -27.43 -4.03 -11.56
CA PRO A 40 -28.73 -3.75 -12.18
C PRO A 40 -29.42 -5.04 -12.62
N PRO A 41 -30.76 -5.13 -12.53
CA PRO A 41 -31.50 -6.33 -12.95
C PRO A 41 -31.20 -6.72 -14.40
N GLY A 42 -30.96 -8.02 -14.65
CA GLY A 42 -30.65 -8.55 -15.98
C GLY A 42 -29.16 -8.44 -16.36
N SER A 43 -28.30 -8.01 -15.44
CA SER A 43 -26.85 -8.00 -15.66
C SER A 43 -26.27 -9.42 -15.73
N THR A 44 -25.14 -9.55 -16.43
CA THR A 44 -24.37 -10.80 -16.53
C THR A 44 -23.12 -10.69 -15.70
N ILE A 45 -22.83 -11.70 -14.84
CA ILE A 45 -21.59 -11.77 -14.08
C ILE A 45 -20.79 -12.97 -14.56
N ARG A 46 -19.54 -12.74 -14.89
CA ARG A 46 -18.58 -13.75 -15.33
C ARG A 46 -17.37 -13.78 -14.44
N VAL A 47 -16.68 -14.92 -14.37
CA VAL A 47 -15.44 -15.09 -13.60
C VAL A 47 -14.36 -15.60 -14.54
N ALA A 48 -13.33 -14.78 -14.77
CA ALA A 48 -12.17 -15.15 -15.57
C ALA A 48 -10.99 -15.61 -14.70
N ASN A 49 -10.44 -16.76 -15.04
CA ASN A 49 -9.21 -17.28 -14.40
C ASN A 49 -7.96 -16.61 -15.03
N GLY A 50 -7.69 -15.39 -14.61
CA GLY A 50 -6.54 -14.63 -15.05
C GLY A 50 -6.75 -13.83 -16.35
N VAL A 51 -5.73 -13.07 -16.69
CA VAL A 51 -5.76 -12.08 -17.78
C VAL A 51 -6.12 -12.68 -19.15
N ARG A 52 -5.58 -13.87 -19.45
CA ARG A 52 -5.82 -14.49 -20.77
C ARG A 52 -7.29 -14.84 -20.98
N ALA A 53 -7.92 -15.45 -19.97
CA ALA A 53 -9.33 -15.79 -20.03
C ALA A 53 -10.21 -14.53 -20.12
N ALA A 54 -9.87 -13.48 -19.36
CA ALA A 54 -10.59 -12.22 -19.42
C ALA A 54 -10.49 -11.54 -20.81
N ILE A 55 -9.34 -11.61 -21.49
CA ILE A 55 -9.17 -11.06 -22.85
C ILE A 55 -10.06 -11.76 -23.87
N GLU A 56 -10.24 -13.07 -23.77
CA GLU A 56 -11.05 -13.87 -24.72
C GLU A 56 -12.53 -13.43 -24.73
N GLU A 57 -13.02 -12.87 -23.61
CA GLU A 57 -14.42 -12.42 -23.45
C GLU A 57 -14.55 -10.91 -23.21
N ALA A 58 -13.50 -10.11 -23.49
CA ALA A 58 -13.42 -8.71 -23.09
C ALA A 58 -14.35 -7.77 -23.88
N ALA A 59 -14.79 -8.16 -25.07
CA ALA A 59 -15.43 -7.24 -26.05
C ALA A 59 -16.73 -6.58 -25.56
N ASP A 60 -17.42 -7.15 -24.59
CA ASP A 60 -18.69 -6.67 -24.06
C ASP A 60 -18.66 -6.35 -22.55
N ILE A 61 -17.49 -6.33 -21.93
CA ILE A 61 -17.33 -5.97 -20.52
C ILE A 61 -17.64 -4.48 -20.30
N ASP A 62 -18.55 -4.18 -19.39
CA ASP A 62 -18.83 -2.83 -18.91
C ASP A 62 -18.07 -2.51 -17.63
N VAL A 63 -17.93 -3.49 -16.73
CA VAL A 63 -17.29 -3.36 -15.43
C VAL A 63 -16.31 -4.49 -15.20
N LEU A 64 -15.12 -4.16 -14.74
CA LEU A 64 -14.09 -5.14 -14.31
C LEU A 64 -13.83 -5.03 -12.81
N LEU A 65 -13.94 -6.14 -12.09
CA LEU A 65 -13.49 -6.27 -10.70
C LEU A 65 -12.18 -7.05 -10.70
N GLY A 66 -11.08 -6.39 -10.34
CA GLY A 66 -9.74 -6.99 -10.33
C GLY A 66 -8.66 -6.09 -10.93
N PHE A 67 -7.56 -6.70 -11.35
CA PHE A 67 -6.43 -6.02 -11.96
C PHE A 67 -6.66 -5.86 -13.48
N ILE A 68 -6.38 -4.68 -14.03
CA ILE A 68 -6.50 -4.42 -15.48
C ILE A 68 -5.13 -4.12 -16.11
N PRO A 69 -4.46 -5.09 -16.75
CA PRO A 69 -3.29 -4.83 -17.56
C PRO A 69 -3.67 -4.18 -18.90
N GLU A 70 -2.76 -3.43 -19.48
CA GLU A 70 -3.00 -2.68 -20.73
C GLU A 70 -3.56 -3.52 -21.89
N PRO A 71 -3.10 -4.78 -22.14
CA PRO A 71 -3.70 -5.63 -23.18
C PRO A 71 -5.19 -5.93 -22.96
N LEU A 72 -5.63 -6.15 -21.71
CA LEU A 72 -7.04 -6.37 -21.38
C LEU A 72 -7.86 -5.09 -21.58
N PHE A 73 -7.30 -3.94 -21.20
CA PHE A 73 -7.94 -2.64 -21.44
C PHE A 73 -8.24 -2.42 -22.92
N HIS A 74 -7.27 -2.68 -23.79
CA HIS A 74 -7.47 -2.54 -25.25
C HIS A 74 -8.45 -3.55 -25.82
N ALA A 75 -8.62 -4.71 -25.22
CA ALA A 75 -9.58 -5.73 -25.62
C ALA A 75 -11.02 -5.42 -25.16
N ALA A 76 -11.24 -4.47 -24.24
CA ALA A 76 -12.51 -4.15 -23.61
C ALA A 76 -13.06 -2.77 -24.03
N PRO A 77 -13.53 -2.59 -25.29
CA PRO A 77 -13.92 -1.27 -25.82
C PRO A 77 -15.17 -0.67 -25.17
N LYS A 78 -15.96 -1.46 -24.45
CA LYS A 78 -17.16 -1.01 -23.73
C LYS A 78 -16.91 -0.73 -22.26
N LEU A 79 -15.67 -0.94 -21.77
CA LEU A 79 -15.34 -0.80 -20.38
C LEU A 79 -15.59 0.64 -19.90
N ARG A 80 -16.31 0.77 -18.79
CA ARG A 80 -16.66 2.06 -18.18
C ARG A 80 -16.12 2.19 -16.77
N TRP A 81 -15.97 1.08 -16.05
CA TRP A 81 -15.52 1.09 -14.67
C TRP A 81 -14.61 -0.09 -14.35
N VAL A 82 -13.53 0.19 -13.68
CA VAL A 82 -12.64 -0.81 -13.07
C VAL A 82 -12.62 -0.59 -11.56
N HIS A 83 -12.93 -1.61 -10.79
CA HIS A 83 -12.66 -1.63 -9.37
C HIS A 83 -11.46 -2.55 -9.10
N ALA A 84 -10.32 -1.93 -8.84
CA ALA A 84 -9.11 -2.66 -8.49
C ALA A 84 -9.21 -3.20 -7.07
N ILE A 85 -9.09 -4.52 -6.89
CA ILE A 85 -8.98 -5.17 -5.58
C ILE A 85 -7.53 -5.01 -5.11
N ALA A 86 -7.13 -3.76 -4.95
CA ALA A 86 -5.80 -3.34 -4.55
C ALA A 86 -5.85 -1.91 -4.02
N SER A 87 -4.96 -1.60 -3.10
CA SER A 87 -4.79 -0.24 -2.56
C SER A 87 -3.92 0.65 -3.46
N GLY A 88 -2.91 0.06 -4.12
CA GLY A 88 -2.04 0.75 -5.08
C GLY A 88 -2.47 0.46 -6.51
N MET A 89 -2.71 1.51 -7.29
CA MET A 89 -3.20 1.44 -8.68
C MET A 89 -2.17 1.95 -9.69
N ASP A 90 -0.95 2.26 -9.26
CA ASP A 90 0.13 2.82 -10.07
C ASP A 90 0.38 2.02 -11.35
N SER A 91 0.43 0.70 -11.26
CA SER A 91 0.63 -0.21 -12.41
C SER A 91 -0.54 -0.26 -13.41
N MET A 92 -1.71 0.27 -13.03
CA MET A 92 -2.88 0.37 -13.90
C MET A 92 -3.05 1.76 -14.51
N LEU A 93 -2.23 2.74 -14.10
CA LEU A 93 -2.24 4.11 -14.60
C LEU A 93 -1.31 4.32 -15.80
N TYR A 94 -1.28 3.37 -16.75
CA TYR A 94 -0.60 3.54 -18.03
C TYR A 94 -1.29 4.61 -18.89
N PRO A 95 -0.60 5.17 -19.93
CA PRO A 95 -1.12 6.31 -20.70
C PRO A 95 -2.55 6.12 -21.22
N ALA A 96 -2.86 4.97 -21.81
CA ALA A 96 -4.18 4.70 -22.35
C ALA A 96 -5.30 4.76 -21.30
N MET A 97 -5.03 4.27 -20.07
CA MET A 97 -6.01 4.36 -18.96
C MET A 97 -6.17 5.80 -18.46
N ARG A 98 -5.05 6.55 -18.34
CA ARG A 98 -5.09 7.95 -17.87
C ARG A 98 -5.89 8.86 -18.80
N ASP A 99 -5.76 8.61 -20.12
CA ASP A 99 -6.37 9.42 -21.17
C ASP A 99 -7.81 8.98 -21.48
N SER A 100 -8.30 7.90 -20.85
CA SER A 100 -9.64 7.38 -21.04
C SER A 100 -10.68 8.00 -20.10
N ASP A 101 -11.97 7.81 -20.44
CA ASP A 101 -13.11 8.12 -19.57
C ASP A 101 -13.46 6.99 -18.59
N VAL A 102 -12.69 5.89 -18.58
CA VAL A 102 -12.91 4.77 -17.68
C VAL A 102 -12.64 5.18 -16.24
N VAL A 103 -13.62 4.95 -15.37
CA VAL A 103 -13.47 5.22 -13.93
C VAL A 103 -12.64 4.12 -13.30
N LEU A 104 -11.52 4.48 -12.65
CA LEU A 104 -10.70 3.55 -11.89
C LEU A 104 -10.87 3.82 -10.39
N THR A 105 -11.31 2.83 -9.64
CA THR A 105 -11.44 2.86 -8.18
C THR A 105 -10.65 1.73 -7.55
N GLY A 106 -10.32 1.85 -6.27
CA GLY A 106 -9.57 0.81 -5.55
C GLY A 106 -9.84 0.84 -4.04
N GLU A 107 -9.31 -0.13 -3.34
CA GLU A 107 -9.51 -0.36 -1.90
C GLU A 107 -8.60 0.54 -1.05
N LYS A 108 -8.91 1.83 -1.01
CA LYS A 108 -8.12 2.78 -0.22
C LYS A 108 -8.37 2.57 1.29
N GLY A 109 -7.27 2.32 2.03
CA GLY A 109 -7.29 2.24 3.50
C GLY A 109 -7.59 0.86 4.08
N LEU A 110 -8.04 -0.12 3.31
CA LEU A 110 -8.40 -1.46 3.82
C LEU A 110 -7.18 -2.32 4.16
N VAL A 111 -6.14 -2.26 3.34
CA VAL A 111 -4.92 -3.08 3.51
C VAL A 111 -3.93 -2.53 4.54
N GLY A 112 -4.17 -1.33 5.09
CA GLY A 112 -3.24 -0.67 6.01
C GLY A 112 -2.89 -1.53 7.24
N GLY A 113 -3.84 -2.30 7.76
CA GLY A 113 -3.63 -3.25 8.85
C GLY A 113 -2.60 -4.31 8.51
N HIS A 114 -2.77 -5.00 7.39
CA HIS A 114 -1.88 -6.08 6.93
C HIS A 114 -0.45 -5.57 6.66
N LEU A 115 -0.33 -4.40 6.00
CA LEU A 115 0.97 -3.80 5.72
C LEU A 115 1.68 -3.40 7.02
N ALA A 116 0.96 -2.82 7.97
CA ALA A 116 1.53 -2.45 9.26
C ALA A 116 1.94 -3.67 10.09
N ASP A 117 1.18 -4.79 10.05
CA ASP A 117 1.58 -6.05 10.69
C ASP A 117 2.88 -6.59 10.09
N THR A 118 2.99 -6.60 8.75
CA THR A 118 4.21 -7.01 8.06
C THR A 118 5.40 -6.11 8.44
N GLY A 119 5.20 -4.77 8.43
CA GLY A 119 6.23 -3.82 8.80
C GLY A 119 6.75 -4.03 10.22
N PHE A 120 5.86 -4.16 11.19
CA PHE A 120 6.25 -4.45 12.58
C PHE A 120 6.87 -5.84 12.73
N GLY A 121 6.40 -6.84 11.97
CA GLY A 121 7.04 -8.16 11.94
C GLY A 121 8.50 -8.08 11.49
N LEU A 122 8.80 -7.34 10.41
CA LEU A 122 10.16 -7.11 9.92
C LEU A 122 11.00 -6.29 10.90
N LEU A 123 10.43 -5.21 11.46
CA LEU A 123 11.10 -4.38 12.46
C LEU A 123 11.48 -5.19 13.69
N LEU A 124 10.58 -6.00 14.23
CA LEU A 124 10.85 -6.87 15.37
C LEU A 124 11.84 -7.99 15.00
N ALA A 125 11.78 -8.54 13.79
CA ALA A 125 12.76 -9.52 13.34
C ALA A 125 14.19 -8.95 13.35
N LEU A 126 14.34 -7.67 13.02
CA LEU A 126 15.62 -6.96 13.07
C LEU A 126 16.01 -6.60 14.51
N THR A 127 15.14 -5.88 15.22
CA THR A 127 15.45 -5.31 16.53
C THR A 127 15.59 -6.35 17.64
N ARG A 128 14.90 -7.51 17.53
CA ARG A 128 14.94 -8.61 18.49
C ARG A 128 15.83 -9.77 18.07
N GLN A 129 16.65 -9.58 17.01
CA GLN A 129 17.59 -10.61 16.51
C GLN A 129 16.91 -11.94 16.12
N ILE A 130 15.62 -11.91 15.73
CA ILE A 130 14.83 -13.13 15.44
C ILE A 130 15.44 -13.90 14.27
N LYS A 131 15.89 -13.21 13.21
CA LYS A 131 16.57 -13.83 12.06
C LYS A 131 17.84 -14.56 12.51
N THR A 132 18.65 -13.93 13.35
CA THR A 132 19.88 -14.52 13.88
C THR A 132 19.57 -15.74 14.73
N ALA A 133 18.59 -15.64 15.64
CA ALA A 133 18.16 -16.76 16.47
C ALA A 133 17.66 -17.95 15.64
N PHE A 134 16.86 -17.68 14.59
CA PHE A 134 16.37 -18.71 13.68
C PHE A 134 17.50 -19.42 12.92
N GLN A 135 18.49 -18.67 12.44
CA GLN A 135 19.65 -19.21 11.72
C GLN A 135 20.53 -20.08 12.61
N LEU A 136 20.66 -19.74 13.88
CA LEU A 136 21.44 -20.51 14.87
C LEU A 136 20.71 -21.79 15.33
N GLY A 137 19.39 -21.84 15.20
CA GLY A 137 18.58 -22.99 15.59
C GLY A 137 18.82 -23.38 17.07
N ALA A 138 19.13 -24.66 17.32
CA ALA A 138 19.37 -25.19 18.67
C ALA A 138 20.57 -24.54 19.37
N ASP A 139 21.55 -24.04 18.64
CA ASP A 139 22.73 -23.37 19.19
C ASP A 139 22.46 -21.91 19.60
N GLY A 140 21.32 -21.36 19.22
CA GLY A 140 20.93 -19.96 19.52
C GLY A 140 20.98 -19.63 21.00
N TRP A 141 20.73 -20.61 21.88
CA TRP A 141 20.81 -20.40 23.34
C TRP A 141 22.21 -20.07 23.82
N ASN A 142 23.24 -20.69 23.25
CA ASN A 142 24.64 -20.43 23.58
C ASN A 142 25.10 -19.05 23.10
N HIS A 143 24.44 -18.50 22.06
CA HIS A 143 24.73 -17.19 21.50
C HIS A 143 23.85 -16.05 22.08
N ARG A 144 22.97 -16.36 23.04
CA ARG A 144 22.04 -15.39 23.64
C ARG A 144 22.72 -14.11 24.16
N PRO A 145 23.88 -14.14 24.84
CA PRO A 145 24.52 -12.92 25.31
C PRO A 145 24.90 -11.97 24.16
N SER A 146 25.45 -12.50 23.07
CA SER A 146 25.85 -11.70 21.89
C SER A 146 24.66 -11.18 21.09
N MET A 147 23.56 -11.91 21.03
CA MET A 147 22.32 -11.42 20.44
C MET A 147 21.72 -10.30 21.29
N ARG A 148 21.64 -10.52 22.60
CA ARG A 148 21.05 -9.56 23.54
C ARG A 148 21.78 -8.22 23.55
N ALA A 149 23.09 -8.21 23.35
CA ALA A 149 23.87 -6.99 23.21
C ALA A 149 23.54 -6.15 21.97
N LYS A 150 22.87 -6.75 20.98
CA LYS A 150 22.43 -6.11 19.72
C LYS A 150 20.93 -5.85 19.67
N GLU A 151 20.19 -6.30 20.67
CA GLU A 151 18.74 -6.07 20.72
C GLU A 151 18.45 -4.59 20.94
N ILE A 152 17.41 -4.11 20.27
CA ILE A 152 16.91 -2.74 20.39
C ILE A 152 15.50 -2.81 20.98
N GLU A 153 15.23 -2.02 22.00
CA GLU A 153 13.92 -1.85 22.58
C GLU A 153 13.20 -0.67 21.89
N LEU A 154 11.93 -0.85 21.56
CA LEU A 154 11.16 0.16 20.83
C LEU A 154 10.54 1.22 21.75
N GLU A 155 10.33 0.91 23.03
CA GLU A 155 9.74 1.82 24.00
C GLU A 155 10.57 3.12 24.11
N GLY A 156 9.90 4.25 24.05
CA GLY A 156 10.51 5.57 24.09
C GLY A 156 11.19 6.04 22.80
N MET A 157 11.41 5.15 21.80
CA MET A 157 11.93 5.55 20.49
C MET A 157 10.91 6.37 19.71
N THR A 158 11.38 7.17 18.76
CA THR A 158 10.54 7.97 17.88
C THR A 158 10.41 7.29 16.51
N MET A 159 9.16 7.01 16.08
CA MET A 159 8.84 6.60 14.72
C MET A 159 8.35 7.79 13.91
N GLY A 160 9.06 8.14 12.85
CA GLY A 160 8.64 9.08 11.84
C GLY A 160 7.90 8.38 10.71
N ILE A 161 6.68 8.79 10.42
CA ILE A 161 5.82 8.18 9.39
C ILE A 161 5.71 9.13 8.21
N VAL A 162 6.14 8.66 7.03
CA VAL A 162 6.02 9.39 5.76
C VAL A 162 4.78 8.89 5.01
N GLY A 163 3.75 9.72 4.96
CA GLY A 163 2.43 9.40 4.44
C GLY A 163 1.47 8.91 5.55
N PHE A 164 0.46 9.73 5.91
CA PHE A 164 -0.47 9.47 7.01
C PHE A 164 -1.87 9.08 6.54
N GLY A 165 -1.92 8.27 5.47
CA GLY A 165 -3.11 7.58 4.97
C GLY A 165 -3.47 6.34 5.79
N GLY A 166 -4.18 5.37 5.20
CA GLY A 166 -4.59 4.13 5.89
C GLY A 166 -3.43 3.34 6.47
N THR A 167 -2.34 3.17 5.72
CA THR A 167 -1.12 2.46 6.17
C THR A 167 -0.41 3.23 7.27
N GLY A 168 -0.18 4.54 7.08
CA GLY A 168 0.49 5.36 8.10
C GLY A 168 -0.27 5.39 9.43
N ARG A 169 -1.59 5.52 9.40
CA ARG A 169 -2.44 5.44 10.61
C ARG A 169 -2.38 4.08 11.28
N ALA A 170 -2.32 3.00 10.51
CA ALA A 170 -2.20 1.65 11.04
C ALA A 170 -0.82 1.41 11.69
N LEU A 171 0.25 1.97 11.10
CA LEU A 171 1.60 1.98 11.69
C LEU A 171 1.63 2.79 12.98
N ALA A 172 1.08 4.01 13.01
CA ALA A 172 1.01 4.85 14.20
C ALA A 172 0.31 4.14 15.36
N LYS A 173 -0.85 3.50 15.11
CA LYS A 173 -1.58 2.73 16.12
C LYS A 173 -0.70 1.66 16.78
N ARG A 174 0.14 0.97 16.02
CA ARG A 174 1.04 -0.06 16.55
C ARG A 174 2.22 0.56 17.27
N ALA A 175 2.84 1.59 16.71
CA ALA A 175 3.95 2.30 17.34
C ALA A 175 3.58 2.80 18.74
N VAL A 176 2.42 3.43 18.89
CA VAL A 176 1.92 3.88 20.20
C VAL A 176 1.71 2.70 21.15
N ALA A 177 1.22 1.55 20.67
CA ALA A 177 1.04 0.36 21.50
C ALA A 177 2.38 -0.24 21.98
N PHE A 178 3.48 0.03 21.24
CA PHE A 178 4.86 -0.31 21.67
C PHE A 178 5.51 0.76 22.53
N GLY A 179 4.77 1.78 22.98
CA GLY A 179 5.32 2.87 23.81
C GLY A 179 6.21 3.85 23.07
N MET A 180 6.11 3.89 21.73
CA MET A 180 6.90 4.80 20.90
C MET A 180 6.27 6.20 20.82
N ASN A 181 7.11 7.22 20.61
CA ASN A 181 6.67 8.53 20.14
C ASN A 181 6.41 8.46 18.62
N VAL A 182 5.41 9.15 18.12
CA VAL A 182 5.07 9.12 16.69
C VAL A 182 5.02 10.54 16.12
N LEU A 183 5.78 10.76 15.06
CA LEU A 183 5.73 11.94 14.20
C LEU A 183 5.19 11.51 12.83
N ALA A 184 4.52 12.42 12.12
CA ALA A 184 4.01 12.12 10.79
C ALA A 184 4.10 13.32 9.86
N VAL A 185 4.37 13.04 8.56
CA VAL A 185 4.24 14.00 7.47
C VAL A 185 3.32 13.44 6.39
N ASP A 186 2.59 14.33 5.71
CA ASP A 186 1.79 13.98 4.53
C ASP A 186 1.85 15.11 3.50
N ALA A 187 1.66 14.79 2.22
CA ALA A 187 1.57 15.78 1.15
C ALA A 187 0.26 16.60 1.22
N LEU A 188 -0.75 16.07 1.90
CA LEU A 188 -2.05 16.69 2.09
C LEU A 188 -2.28 17.04 3.56
N ALA A 189 -3.04 18.08 3.81
CA ALA A 189 -3.52 18.39 5.15
C ALA A 189 -4.53 17.32 5.60
N VAL A 190 -4.07 16.39 6.44
CA VAL A 190 -4.90 15.29 6.96
C VAL A 190 -5.03 15.38 8.48
N PRO A 191 -6.20 15.03 9.05
CA PRO A 191 -6.42 15.11 10.49
C PRO A 191 -5.52 14.11 11.24
N PRO A 192 -4.99 14.49 12.41
CA PRO A 192 -4.23 13.59 13.27
C PRO A 192 -5.12 12.49 13.86
N SER A 193 -4.53 11.39 14.27
CA SER A 193 -5.20 10.24 14.94
C SER A 193 -4.18 9.27 15.53
N ASN A 194 -4.67 8.26 16.28
CA ASN A 194 -3.86 7.14 16.75
C ASN A 194 -2.60 7.57 17.54
N GLY A 195 -2.73 8.56 18.43
CA GLY A 195 -1.63 9.05 19.27
C GLY A 195 -0.70 10.05 18.58
N VAL A 196 -0.95 10.40 17.32
CA VAL A 196 -0.28 11.51 16.61
C VAL A 196 -1.05 12.78 16.90
N SER A 197 -0.41 13.78 17.47
CA SER A 197 -1.03 15.07 17.84
C SER A 197 -1.16 16.03 16.66
N GLU A 198 -0.24 15.96 15.70
CA GLU A 198 -0.17 16.81 14.52
C GLU A 198 0.44 16.03 13.37
N VAL A 199 -0.09 16.22 12.16
CA VAL A 199 0.52 15.72 10.91
C VAL A 199 1.11 16.93 10.19
N TRP A 200 2.41 16.91 10.01
CA TRP A 200 3.13 17.99 9.34
C TRP A 200 2.97 17.89 7.82
N MET A 201 3.16 19.01 7.14
CA MET A 201 3.26 19.00 5.69
C MET A 201 4.62 18.44 5.24
N LEU A 202 4.70 18.00 4.00
CA LEU A 202 5.88 17.34 3.44
C LEU A 202 7.15 18.22 3.43
N ASP A 203 7.02 19.54 3.46
CA ASP A 203 8.12 20.50 3.58
C ASP A 203 8.90 20.37 4.92
N ARG A 204 8.31 19.69 5.91
CA ARG A 204 8.96 19.34 7.18
C ARG A 204 9.51 17.92 7.23
N LEU A 205 9.74 17.30 6.06
CA LEU A 205 10.31 15.95 6.00
C LEU A 205 11.66 15.87 6.71
N ASP A 206 12.54 16.82 6.49
CA ASP A 206 13.88 16.83 7.12
C ASP A 206 13.80 16.90 8.64
N ASP A 207 12.87 17.69 9.20
CA ASP A 207 12.62 17.74 10.65
C ASP A 207 12.19 16.37 11.19
N LEU A 208 11.30 15.69 10.47
CA LEU A 208 10.86 14.34 10.83
C LEU A 208 12.03 13.35 10.80
N LEU A 209 12.82 13.36 9.72
CA LEU A 209 13.97 12.47 9.54
C LEU A 209 14.99 12.66 10.65
N ALA A 210 15.34 13.92 10.98
CA ALA A 210 16.29 14.26 12.02
C ALA A 210 15.81 13.88 13.43
N ALA A 211 14.50 13.82 13.67
CA ALA A 211 13.93 13.50 14.98
C ALA A 211 13.63 11.99 15.15
N SER A 212 13.73 11.18 14.10
CA SER A 212 13.26 9.79 14.10
C SER A 212 14.39 8.79 14.34
N ASP A 213 14.16 7.80 15.20
CA ASP A 213 14.96 6.60 15.36
C ASP A 213 14.57 5.53 14.33
N ILE A 214 13.30 5.55 13.90
CA ILE A 214 12.75 4.67 12.90
C ILE A 214 11.94 5.50 11.92
N VAL A 215 12.23 5.40 10.63
CA VAL A 215 11.47 6.03 9.55
C VAL A 215 10.61 4.97 8.86
N ALA A 216 9.30 5.15 8.88
CA ALA A 216 8.33 4.22 8.29
C ALA A 216 7.63 4.87 7.09
N ILE A 217 7.72 4.23 5.92
CA ILE A 217 7.10 4.74 4.68
C ILE A 217 5.73 4.10 4.51
N GLY A 218 4.70 4.94 4.54
CA GLY A 218 3.27 4.61 4.32
C GLY A 218 2.65 5.35 3.14
N ALA A 219 3.45 6.14 2.40
CA ALA A 219 3.02 6.90 1.23
C ALA A 219 2.80 6.02 -0.01
N PRO A 220 1.89 6.39 -0.94
CA PRO A 220 1.80 5.76 -2.25
C PRO A 220 2.93 6.23 -3.16
N LEU A 221 3.20 5.47 -4.23
CA LEU A 221 4.11 5.92 -5.30
C LEU A 221 3.37 6.91 -6.20
N THR A 222 3.92 8.10 -6.33
CA THR A 222 3.49 9.19 -7.22
C THR A 222 4.73 9.85 -7.82
N ASN A 223 4.54 10.81 -8.72
CA ASN A 223 5.69 11.57 -9.25
C ASN A 223 6.43 12.35 -8.16
N GLU A 224 5.71 12.78 -7.11
CA GLU A 224 6.25 13.56 -5.99
C GLU A 224 6.94 12.67 -4.94
N THR A 225 6.60 11.38 -4.88
CA THR A 225 7.19 10.43 -3.92
C THR A 225 8.23 9.51 -4.54
N LEU A 226 8.40 9.52 -5.87
CA LEU A 226 9.48 8.80 -6.54
C LEU A 226 10.84 9.34 -6.04
N ASN A 227 11.70 8.44 -5.53
CA ASN A 227 13.00 8.79 -4.95
C ASN A 227 12.92 9.90 -3.87
N LEU A 228 11.83 9.95 -3.13
CA LEU A 228 11.65 10.92 -2.04
C LEU A 228 12.73 10.74 -0.97
N ILE A 229 13.09 9.50 -0.66
CA ILE A 229 14.18 9.16 0.26
C ILE A 229 15.45 8.94 -0.58
N ASN A 230 16.18 10.01 -0.78
CA ASN A 230 17.42 10.11 -1.57
C ASN A 230 18.62 10.45 -0.68
N ASP A 231 19.78 10.74 -1.27
CA ASP A 231 21.01 11.12 -0.54
C ASP A 231 20.78 12.24 0.47
N HIS A 232 20.01 13.28 0.11
CA HIS A 232 19.70 14.39 1.01
C HIS A 232 18.89 13.88 2.22
N ALA A 233 17.85 13.09 1.97
CA ALA A 233 17.00 12.53 3.02
C ALA A 233 17.79 11.59 3.94
N PHE A 234 18.66 10.73 3.40
CA PHE A 234 19.55 9.89 4.21
C PHE A 234 20.52 10.72 5.04
N SER A 235 21.06 11.81 4.49
CA SER A 235 21.95 12.73 5.22
C SER A 235 21.23 13.47 6.36
N ALA A 236 19.92 13.68 6.26
CA ALA A 236 19.09 14.27 7.32
C ALA A 236 18.71 13.28 8.43
N MET A 237 18.79 11.96 8.17
CA MET A 237 18.47 10.93 9.16
C MET A 237 19.53 10.87 10.27
N ARG A 238 19.11 10.41 11.44
CA ARG A 238 20.02 10.15 12.57
C ARG A 238 20.96 8.99 12.24
N PRO A 239 22.23 9.03 12.63
CA PRO A 239 23.12 7.88 12.53
C PRO A 239 22.53 6.67 13.24
N GLY A 240 22.45 5.54 12.55
CA GLY A 240 21.88 4.30 13.10
C GLY A 240 20.35 4.23 13.07
N ALA A 241 19.67 5.22 12.49
CA ALA A 241 18.22 5.14 12.29
C ALA A 241 17.85 3.94 11.41
N LEU A 242 16.71 3.33 11.70
CA LEU A 242 16.15 2.23 10.92
C LEU A 242 15.15 2.79 9.90
N ILE A 243 15.13 2.19 8.71
CA ILE A 243 14.11 2.51 7.70
C ILE A 243 13.23 1.29 7.43
N MET A 244 11.92 1.52 7.32
CA MET A 244 10.91 0.52 7.03
C MET A 244 10.02 0.99 5.90
N ASN A 245 10.03 0.27 4.78
CA ASN A 245 9.15 0.55 3.65
C ASN A 245 8.22 -0.65 3.42
N VAL A 246 6.92 -0.42 3.52
CA VAL A 246 5.86 -1.43 3.31
C VAL A 246 4.95 -1.07 2.14
N THR A 247 5.38 -0.14 1.28
CA THR A 247 4.56 0.36 0.17
C THR A 247 5.20 0.08 -1.19
N ARG A 248 6.05 0.98 -1.71
CA ARG A 248 6.72 0.84 -3.01
C ARG A 248 8.21 1.09 -2.86
N GLY A 249 9.02 0.19 -3.42
CA GLY A 249 10.48 0.29 -3.38
C GLY A 249 11.01 1.60 -3.93
N GLU A 250 10.41 2.07 -5.02
CA GLU A 250 10.82 3.25 -5.78
C GLU A 250 10.65 4.58 -5.03
N ILE A 251 10.04 4.59 -3.86
CA ILE A 251 10.02 5.76 -2.97
C ILE A 251 11.40 6.01 -2.36
N ILE A 252 12.21 4.97 -2.26
CA ILE A 252 13.60 5.05 -1.83
C ILE A 252 14.48 5.00 -3.07
N ASP A 253 15.41 5.94 -3.19
CA ASP A 253 16.48 5.87 -4.19
C ASP A 253 17.40 4.68 -3.83
N GLY A 254 17.45 3.68 -4.71
CA GLY A 254 18.21 2.46 -4.48
C GLY A 254 19.72 2.69 -4.42
N ASP A 255 20.24 3.61 -5.20
CA ASP A 255 21.68 3.93 -5.23
C ASP A 255 22.07 4.68 -3.96
N ALA A 256 21.25 5.64 -3.51
CA ALA A 256 21.44 6.35 -2.26
C ALA A 256 21.33 5.45 -1.01
N LEU A 257 20.49 4.40 -1.07
CA LEU A 257 20.36 3.43 0.04
C LEU A 257 21.64 2.59 0.23
N VAL A 258 22.41 2.36 -0.84
CA VAL A 258 23.58 1.47 -0.84
C VAL A 258 24.89 2.25 -0.62
N ALA A 259 24.91 3.57 -0.87
CA ALA A 259 26.05 4.44 -0.68
C ALA A 259 26.40 4.66 0.79
#